data_723c0755ea7f72bd6cd660a97e702777
#
_entry.id   723c0755ea7f72bd6cd660a97e702777
#
_cell.length_a   1.000
_cell.length_b   1.000
_cell.length_c   1.000
_cell.angle_alpha   90.00
_cell.angle_beta   90.00
_cell.angle_gamma   90.00
#
_symmetry.space_group_name_H-M   'P 1'
#
loop_
_entity.id
_entity.type
_entity.pdbx_description
1 polymer ?
#
loop_
_entity_poly.entity_id
_entity_poly.type
_entity_poly.pdbx_seq_one_letter_code
_entity_poly.pdbx_strand_id
1 'polypeptide(L)'
;MDGARPQLIGRGELLTALDRAAAKKVTIISAPAGSGKTSLLRAWADRAGQWYRLTVLRVQRDQQDAQQFWLALLDAVRHTSATVGRAEPQAATPGFNAPAMVDRVLSELADAHGGVTLVIDDLHELHWPEAPAQLTRLLTSLPPNVHAILTTRHDVRLGLHQLRLAGELAEIRAADLRFSERETRELLEASGIALSAAGAELLHQRTEGWAAGLRLAAISLAGHPDPERFVAEFSGSDRTVAEYLIAEMLERQPADVQEIGRASCRERV
;
A
#
# COMPACT_ATOMS: atom_id res chain seq x y z
N MET A 1 17.60 -16.24 18.14
CA MET A 1 16.26 -15.70 18.44
C MET A 1 15.60 -15.47 17.10
N ASP A 2 14.84 -16.46 16.69
CA ASP A 2 14.17 -16.47 15.39
C ASP A 2 13.01 -15.48 15.44
N GLY A 3 13.13 -14.39 14.71
CA GLY A 3 12.08 -13.37 14.63
C GLY A 3 10.88 -13.94 13.91
N ALA A 4 9.91 -14.46 14.65
CA ALA A 4 8.65 -14.93 14.10
C ALA A 4 8.07 -13.84 13.19
N ARG A 5 8.02 -14.11 11.88
CA ARG A 5 7.31 -13.26 10.91
C ARG A 5 5.88 -13.13 11.42
N PRO A 6 5.35 -11.91 11.56
CA PRO A 6 3.98 -11.74 11.99
C PRO A 6 3.08 -12.53 11.05
N GLN A 7 2.38 -13.51 11.62
CA GLN A 7 1.48 -14.37 10.87
C GLN A 7 0.39 -13.47 10.27
N LEU A 8 0.44 -13.28 8.96
CA LEU A 8 -0.56 -12.51 8.22
C LEU A 8 -1.88 -13.29 8.32
N ILE A 9 -2.89 -12.66 8.89
CA ILE A 9 -4.22 -13.26 8.96
C ILE A 9 -4.72 -13.47 7.55
N GLY A 10 -5.28 -14.65 7.31
CA GLY A 10 -5.84 -15.02 6.03
C GLY A 10 -7.11 -14.21 5.70
N ARG A 11 -6.96 -12.98 5.20
CA ARG A 11 -8.05 -12.13 4.71
C ARG A 11 -8.57 -12.65 3.37
N GLY A 12 -9.11 -13.88 3.36
CA GLY A 12 -9.47 -14.62 2.16
C GLY A 12 -10.48 -13.89 1.27
N GLU A 13 -11.48 -13.25 1.87
CA GLU A 13 -12.49 -12.48 1.12
C GLU A 13 -11.88 -11.25 0.45
N LEU A 14 -11.03 -10.51 1.15
CA LEU A 14 -10.33 -9.35 0.60
C LEU A 14 -9.33 -9.73 -0.50
N LEU A 15 -8.60 -10.84 -0.29
CA LEU A 15 -7.70 -11.38 -1.32
C LEU A 15 -8.48 -11.82 -2.57
N THR A 16 -9.64 -12.45 -2.39
CA THR A 16 -10.54 -12.81 -3.50
C THR A 16 -11.13 -11.58 -4.19
N ALA A 17 -11.44 -10.51 -3.45
CA ALA A 17 -11.84 -9.24 -4.02
C ALA A 17 -10.72 -8.62 -4.86
N LEU A 18 -9.46 -8.69 -4.37
CA LEU A 18 -8.31 -8.23 -5.13
C LEU A 18 -8.05 -9.09 -6.39
N ASP A 19 -8.26 -10.41 -6.37
CA ASP A 19 -8.17 -11.25 -7.57
C ASP A 19 -9.18 -10.81 -8.64
N ARG A 20 -10.42 -10.52 -8.22
CA ARG A 20 -11.45 -10.00 -9.13
C ARG A 20 -11.11 -8.61 -9.66
N ALA A 21 -10.56 -7.76 -8.80
CA ALA A 21 -10.08 -6.44 -9.19
C ALA A 21 -8.90 -6.55 -10.16
N ALA A 22 -7.97 -7.48 -9.92
CA ALA A 22 -6.82 -7.76 -10.77
C ALA A 22 -7.19 -8.34 -12.16
N ALA A 23 -8.42 -8.73 -12.39
CA ALA A 23 -8.94 -9.05 -13.73
C ALA A 23 -9.32 -7.80 -14.54
N LYS A 24 -9.30 -6.61 -13.95
CA LYS A 24 -9.54 -5.33 -14.63
C LYS A 24 -8.22 -4.74 -15.10
N LYS A 25 -8.26 -3.85 -16.08
CA LYS A 25 -7.06 -3.19 -16.61
C LYS A 25 -6.30 -2.40 -15.56
N VAL A 26 -7.03 -1.68 -14.70
CA VAL A 26 -6.47 -0.88 -13.61
C VAL A 26 -7.23 -1.13 -12.31
N THR A 27 -6.50 -1.33 -11.23
CA THR A 27 -7.03 -1.35 -9.86
C THR A 27 -6.41 -0.23 -9.04
N ILE A 28 -7.21 0.55 -8.34
CA ILE A 28 -6.74 1.58 -7.41
C ILE A 28 -7.12 1.18 -5.99
N ILE A 29 -6.14 1.12 -5.09
CA ILE A 29 -6.35 0.90 -3.67
C ILE A 29 -6.09 2.22 -2.95
N SER A 30 -7.17 2.93 -2.59
CA SER A 30 -7.11 4.24 -1.94
C SER A 30 -7.58 4.14 -0.48
N ALA A 31 -6.65 4.35 0.45
CA ALA A 31 -6.96 4.32 1.88
C ALA A 31 -5.87 5.02 2.69
N PRO A 32 -6.18 5.60 3.86
CA PRO A 32 -5.23 6.26 4.74
C PRO A 32 -4.03 5.39 5.12
N ALA A 33 -3.04 6.00 5.77
CA ALA A 33 -1.93 5.26 6.38
C ALA A 33 -2.44 4.21 7.38
N GLY A 34 -1.70 3.12 7.54
CA GLY A 34 -2.08 2.06 8.47
C GLY A 34 -3.29 1.21 8.09
N SER A 35 -3.90 1.42 6.92
CA SER A 35 -5.05 0.60 6.45
C SER A 35 -4.67 -0.79 5.94
N GLY A 36 -3.37 -1.13 5.89
CA GLY A 36 -2.91 -2.46 5.49
C GLY A 36 -2.73 -2.66 3.98
N LYS A 37 -2.70 -1.60 3.14
CA LYS A 37 -2.53 -1.69 1.67
C LYS A 37 -1.32 -2.55 1.25
N THR A 38 -0.13 -2.19 1.75
CA THR A 38 1.12 -2.90 1.42
C THR A 38 1.12 -4.34 1.94
N SER A 39 0.50 -4.59 3.11
CA SER A 39 0.34 -5.94 3.66
C SER A 39 -0.59 -6.79 2.80
N LEU A 40 -1.68 -6.20 2.30
CA LEU A 40 -2.59 -6.86 1.35
C LEU A 40 -1.87 -7.23 0.05
N LEU A 41 -1.12 -6.29 -0.53
CA LEU A 41 -0.35 -6.55 -1.76
C LEU A 41 0.69 -7.65 -1.57
N ARG A 42 1.38 -7.68 -0.43
CA ARG A 42 2.34 -8.75 -0.11
C ARG A 42 1.65 -10.11 0.01
N ALA A 43 0.58 -10.19 0.79
CA ALA A 43 -0.18 -11.43 0.95
C ALA A 43 -0.78 -11.92 -0.38
N TRP A 44 -1.20 -10.98 -1.22
CA TRP A 44 -1.69 -11.30 -2.56
C TRP A 44 -0.56 -11.78 -3.47
N ALA A 45 0.59 -11.12 -3.48
CA ALA A 45 1.77 -11.49 -4.25
C ALA A 45 2.30 -12.89 -3.86
N ASP A 46 2.36 -13.19 -2.57
CA ASP A 46 2.78 -14.49 -2.06
C ASP A 46 1.84 -15.63 -2.53
N ARG A 47 0.53 -15.33 -2.67
CA ARG A 47 -0.47 -16.27 -3.19
C ARG A 47 -0.43 -16.38 -4.71
N ALA A 48 -0.28 -15.24 -5.40
CA ALA A 48 -0.32 -15.13 -6.86
C ALA A 48 1.00 -15.52 -7.54
N GLY A 49 2.10 -15.63 -6.80
CA GLY A 49 3.48 -15.73 -7.29
C GLY A 49 3.79 -16.91 -8.23
N GLN A 50 2.84 -17.82 -8.47
CA GLN A 50 2.96 -18.89 -9.47
C GLN A 50 2.28 -18.56 -10.81
N TRP A 51 1.43 -17.52 -10.88
CA TRP A 51 0.53 -17.30 -12.02
C TRP A 51 0.79 -15.98 -12.78
N TYR A 52 1.39 -14.98 -12.13
CA TYR A 52 1.62 -13.67 -12.73
C TYR A 52 3.06 -13.21 -12.57
N ARG A 53 3.60 -12.58 -13.62
CA ARG A 53 4.85 -11.82 -13.49
C ARG A 53 4.55 -10.52 -12.77
N LEU A 54 5.09 -10.35 -11.58
CA LEU A 54 4.82 -9.19 -10.74
C LEU A 54 5.98 -8.20 -10.85
N THR A 55 5.71 -7.03 -11.39
CA THR A 55 6.62 -5.88 -11.38
C THR A 55 6.19 -4.95 -10.26
N VAL A 56 7.03 -4.72 -9.26
CA VAL A 56 6.70 -3.85 -8.13
C VAL A 56 7.62 -2.64 -8.13
N LEU A 57 7.04 -1.45 -8.24
CA LEU A 57 7.72 -0.18 -8.01
C LEU A 57 7.11 0.48 -6.77
N ARG A 58 7.91 0.69 -5.74
CA ARG A 58 7.53 1.53 -4.62
C ARG A 58 8.08 2.93 -4.85
N VAL A 59 7.21 3.93 -4.90
CA VAL A 59 7.60 5.32 -5.00
C VAL A 59 8.24 5.77 -3.69
N GLN A 60 9.45 6.31 -3.77
CA GLN A 60 10.18 6.81 -2.60
C GLN A 60 10.04 8.33 -2.52
N ARG A 61 10.07 8.87 -1.31
CA ARG A 61 9.92 10.32 -1.06
C ARG A 61 11.03 11.18 -1.66
N ASP A 62 12.19 10.63 -1.88
CA ASP A 62 13.33 11.28 -2.52
C ASP A 62 13.25 11.26 -4.06
N GLN A 63 12.36 10.46 -4.63
CA GLN A 63 12.09 10.39 -6.08
C GLN A 63 11.13 11.52 -6.52
N GLN A 64 11.49 12.77 -6.25
CA GLN A 64 10.66 13.94 -6.62
C GLN A 64 10.79 14.33 -8.09
N ASP A 65 11.66 13.67 -8.86
CA ASP A 65 11.93 13.95 -10.25
C ASP A 65 11.26 12.90 -11.16
N ALA A 66 10.53 13.39 -12.16
CA ALA A 66 9.90 12.57 -13.18
C ALA A 66 10.88 11.59 -13.85
N GLN A 67 12.10 12.03 -14.11
CA GLN A 67 13.13 11.21 -14.74
C GLN A 67 13.49 9.99 -13.89
N GLN A 68 13.71 10.19 -12.60
CA GLN A 68 14.06 9.09 -11.67
C GLN A 68 12.94 8.06 -11.57
N PHE A 69 11.69 8.53 -11.46
CA PHE A 69 10.53 7.64 -11.44
C PHE A 69 10.44 6.79 -12.71
N TRP A 70 10.49 7.42 -13.88
CA TRP A 70 10.35 6.70 -15.15
C TRP A 70 11.50 5.75 -15.43
N LEU A 71 12.73 6.10 -15.03
CA LEU A 71 13.88 5.21 -15.13
C LEU A 71 13.74 4.01 -14.18
N ALA A 72 13.31 4.22 -12.94
CA ALA A 72 13.06 3.15 -11.99
C ALA A 72 11.93 2.22 -12.47
N LEU A 73 10.87 2.76 -13.06
CA LEU A 73 9.77 1.99 -13.61
C LEU A 73 10.23 1.14 -14.79
N LEU A 74 10.99 1.72 -15.72
CA LEU A 74 11.54 1.02 -16.87
C LEU A 74 12.47 -0.13 -16.43
N ASP A 75 13.32 0.14 -15.45
CA ASP A 75 14.23 -0.85 -14.88
C ASP A 75 13.46 -2.01 -14.21
N ALA A 76 12.44 -1.70 -13.40
CA ALA A 76 11.58 -2.70 -12.79
C ALA A 76 10.86 -3.59 -13.82
N VAL A 77 10.36 -3.00 -14.90
CA VAL A 77 9.70 -3.73 -16.00
C VAL A 77 10.69 -4.68 -16.69
N ARG A 78 11.91 -4.21 -16.98
CA ARG A 78 12.95 -5.03 -17.60
C ARG A 78 13.40 -6.19 -16.74
N HIS A 79 13.59 -5.98 -15.44
CA HIS A 79 13.97 -7.05 -14.52
C HIS A 79 12.90 -8.14 -14.42
N THR A 80 11.63 -7.78 -14.60
CA THR A 80 10.52 -8.73 -14.61
C THR A 80 10.42 -9.48 -15.94
N SER A 81 10.80 -8.84 -17.05
CA SER A 81 10.76 -9.42 -18.40
C SER A 81 12.00 -10.25 -18.73
N ALA A 82 13.13 -9.97 -18.07
CA ALA A 82 14.40 -10.62 -18.35
C ALA A 82 14.56 -11.96 -17.62
N THR A 83 14.62 -13.02 -18.39
CA THR A 83 15.45 -14.18 -18.06
C THR A 83 16.91 -13.71 -18.10
N VAL A 84 17.47 -13.38 -16.90
CA VAL A 84 18.90 -13.16 -16.70
C VAL A 84 19.59 -12.20 -17.69
N GLY A 85 19.50 -10.92 -17.43
CA GLY A 85 20.33 -9.90 -18.03
C GLY A 85 20.49 -8.73 -17.06
N ARG A 86 21.70 -8.51 -16.56
CA ARG A 86 22.04 -7.43 -15.64
C ARG A 86 21.92 -6.12 -16.40
N ALA A 87 20.84 -5.36 -16.17
CA ALA A 87 20.69 -4.01 -16.72
C ALA A 87 21.65 -3.08 -15.95
N GLU A 88 22.51 -2.39 -16.68
CA GLU A 88 23.33 -1.31 -16.09
C GLU A 88 22.43 -0.12 -15.74
N PRO A 89 22.68 0.54 -14.58
CA PRO A 89 21.96 1.74 -14.23
C PRO A 89 22.18 2.82 -15.29
N GLN A 90 21.12 3.25 -15.96
CA GLN A 90 21.22 4.35 -16.93
C GLN A 90 21.41 5.67 -16.18
N ALA A 91 22.55 6.33 -16.46
CA ALA A 91 22.79 7.68 -15.95
C ALA A 91 21.76 8.68 -16.48
N ALA A 92 21.44 9.69 -15.65
CA ALA A 92 20.57 10.78 -16.03
C ALA A 92 21.07 11.48 -17.32
N THR A 93 20.23 11.53 -18.33
CA THR A 93 20.59 12.12 -19.64
C THR A 93 20.09 13.56 -19.70
N PRO A 94 20.90 14.53 -20.13
CA PRO A 94 20.41 15.87 -20.42
C PRO A 94 19.33 15.80 -21.52
N GLY A 95 18.13 16.35 -21.26
CA GLY A 95 17.03 16.35 -22.21
C GLY A 95 15.99 15.25 -21.97
N PHE A 96 15.66 14.95 -20.70
CA PHE A 96 14.59 14.01 -20.36
C PHE A 96 13.28 14.34 -21.08
N ASN A 97 12.72 13.34 -21.78
CA ASN A 97 11.44 13.43 -22.49
C ASN A 97 10.48 12.41 -21.89
N ALA A 98 9.61 12.86 -20.99
CA ALA A 98 8.63 12.01 -20.32
C ALA A 98 7.69 11.26 -21.28
N PRO A 99 7.08 11.89 -22.32
CA PRO A 99 6.28 11.17 -23.30
C PRO A 99 7.02 10.01 -23.96
N ALA A 100 8.25 10.21 -24.39
CA ALA A 100 9.06 9.16 -25.02
C ALA A 100 9.39 8.02 -24.04
N MET A 101 9.55 8.35 -22.76
CA MET A 101 9.78 7.35 -21.71
C MET A 101 8.54 6.53 -21.41
N VAL A 102 7.34 7.14 -21.39
CA VAL A 102 6.06 6.42 -21.29
C VAL A 102 5.93 5.42 -22.44
N ASP A 103 6.20 5.86 -23.67
CA ASP A 103 6.11 4.98 -24.86
C ASP A 103 7.12 3.82 -24.77
N ARG A 104 8.32 4.07 -24.26
CA ARG A 104 9.32 3.03 -24.04
C ARG A 104 8.87 2.00 -23.00
N VAL A 105 8.32 2.45 -21.86
CA VAL A 105 7.75 1.53 -20.83
C VAL A 105 6.63 0.70 -21.43
N LEU A 106 5.73 1.31 -22.21
CA LEU A 106 4.63 0.60 -22.87
C LEU A 106 5.14 -0.44 -23.88
N SER A 107 6.19 -0.13 -24.63
CA SER A 107 6.82 -1.07 -25.56
C SER A 107 7.41 -2.28 -24.82
N GLU A 108 8.18 -2.06 -23.75
CA GLU A 108 8.75 -3.15 -22.93
C GLU A 108 7.67 -4.04 -22.30
N LEU A 109 6.54 -3.42 -21.88
CA LEU A 109 5.39 -4.14 -21.35
C LEU A 109 4.66 -4.96 -22.44
N ALA A 110 4.58 -4.44 -23.67
CA ALA A 110 3.97 -5.14 -24.79
C ALA A 110 4.79 -6.36 -25.24
N ASP A 111 6.11 -6.25 -25.18
CA ASP A 111 7.04 -7.32 -25.54
C ASP A 111 7.13 -8.41 -24.46
N ALA A 112 6.57 -8.18 -23.29
CA ALA A 112 6.58 -9.15 -22.20
C ALA A 112 5.69 -10.37 -22.52
N HIS A 113 6.28 -11.56 -22.44
CA HIS A 113 5.55 -12.82 -22.68
C HIS A 113 4.71 -13.18 -21.44
N GLY A 114 3.41 -13.37 -21.64
CA GLY A 114 2.45 -13.73 -20.60
C GLY A 114 1.82 -12.52 -19.90
N GLY A 115 1.01 -12.77 -18.87
CA GLY A 115 0.36 -11.71 -18.08
C GLY A 115 1.35 -11.01 -17.16
N VAL A 116 1.34 -9.68 -17.15
CA VAL A 116 2.16 -8.84 -16.26
C VAL A 116 1.25 -8.05 -15.34
N THR A 117 1.54 -8.11 -14.04
CA THR A 117 0.93 -7.19 -13.08
C THR A 117 1.94 -6.13 -12.65
N LEU A 118 1.67 -4.90 -13.03
CA LEU A 118 2.44 -3.73 -12.65
C LEU A 118 1.89 -3.14 -11.35
N VAL A 119 2.64 -3.19 -10.26
CA VAL A 119 2.27 -2.58 -8.98
C VAL A 119 3.06 -1.29 -8.78
N ILE A 120 2.36 -0.18 -8.60
CA ILE A 120 2.95 1.11 -8.20
C ILE A 120 2.44 1.43 -6.79
N ASP A 121 3.29 1.20 -5.80
CA ASP A 121 2.97 1.43 -4.38
C ASP A 121 3.33 2.86 -3.97
N ASP A 122 2.53 3.45 -3.09
CA ASP A 122 2.69 4.80 -2.55
C ASP A 122 2.65 5.92 -3.60
N LEU A 123 1.73 5.84 -4.58
CA LEU A 123 1.57 6.81 -5.68
C LEU A 123 1.43 8.27 -5.21
N HIS A 124 0.97 8.50 -4.00
CA HIS A 124 0.80 9.83 -3.40
C HIS A 124 2.12 10.54 -3.12
N GLU A 125 3.26 9.87 -3.21
CA GLU A 125 4.59 10.48 -3.08
C GLU A 125 5.08 11.14 -4.38
N LEU A 126 4.32 11.05 -5.47
CA LEU A 126 4.62 11.75 -6.72
C LEU A 126 4.19 13.23 -6.65
N HIS A 127 5.14 14.15 -6.75
CA HIS A 127 4.90 15.58 -6.51
C HIS A 127 5.13 16.50 -7.70
N TRP A 128 5.55 15.98 -8.88
CA TRP A 128 5.71 16.84 -10.05
C TRP A 128 4.34 17.07 -10.75
N PRO A 129 4.12 18.28 -11.30
CA PRO A 129 2.79 18.69 -11.80
C PRO A 129 2.23 17.82 -12.91
N GLU A 130 3.09 17.26 -13.78
CA GLU A 130 2.69 16.47 -14.94
C GLU A 130 2.44 15.00 -14.59
N ALA A 131 2.74 14.54 -13.36
CA ALA A 131 2.59 13.15 -12.95
C ALA A 131 1.19 12.58 -13.26
N PRO A 132 0.07 13.27 -12.96
CA PRO A 132 -1.25 12.73 -13.24
C PRO A 132 -1.50 12.51 -14.73
N ALA A 133 -1.04 13.43 -15.59
CA ALA A 133 -1.23 13.31 -17.04
C ALA A 133 -0.39 12.18 -17.63
N GLN A 134 0.87 12.06 -17.20
CA GLN A 134 1.77 11.00 -17.64
C GLN A 134 1.28 9.62 -17.20
N LEU A 135 0.84 9.48 -15.95
CA LEU A 135 0.24 8.24 -15.44
C LEU A 135 -1.06 7.89 -16.15
N THR A 136 -1.92 8.88 -16.39
CA THR A 136 -3.15 8.65 -17.17
C THR A 136 -2.82 8.08 -18.54
N ARG A 137 -1.84 8.65 -19.25
CA ARG A 137 -1.39 8.12 -20.55
C ARG A 137 -0.89 6.67 -20.43
N LEU A 138 -0.03 6.38 -19.46
CA LEU A 138 0.44 5.00 -19.22
C LEU A 138 -0.74 4.05 -19.02
N LEU A 139 -1.62 4.35 -18.06
CA LEU A 139 -2.69 3.46 -17.63
C LEU A 139 -3.76 3.23 -18.70
N THR A 140 -4.09 4.26 -19.48
CA THR A 140 -5.06 4.12 -20.58
C THR A 140 -4.49 3.37 -21.77
N SER A 141 -3.16 3.40 -21.97
CA SER A 141 -2.46 2.77 -23.08
C SER A 141 -1.83 1.41 -22.75
N LEU A 142 -2.08 0.86 -21.56
CA LEU A 142 -1.56 -0.46 -21.17
C LEU A 142 -1.94 -1.53 -22.19
N PRO A 143 -1.00 -2.42 -22.56
CA PRO A 143 -1.30 -3.59 -23.38
C PRO A 143 -2.35 -4.51 -22.74
N PRO A 144 -3.10 -5.31 -23.52
CA PRO A 144 -4.16 -6.15 -22.99
C PRO A 144 -3.69 -7.27 -22.05
N ASN A 145 -2.42 -7.65 -22.13
CA ASN A 145 -1.77 -8.61 -21.24
C ASN A 145 -1.23 -7.98 -19.94
N VAL A 146 -1.38 -6.66 -19.76
CA VAL A 146 -0.86 -5.93 -18.60
C VAL A 146 -2.00 -5.41 -17.75
N HIS A 147 -1.89 -5.65 -16.47
CA HIS A 147 -2.75 -5.15 -15.43
C HIS A 147 -1.96 -4.24 -14.48
N ALA A 148 -2.54 -3.10 -14.07
CA ALA A 148 -1.90 -2.19 -13.12
C ALA A 148 -2.64 -2.15 -11.79
N ILE A 149 -1.90 -2.23 -10.68
CA ILE A 149 -2.41 -1.99 -9.32
C ILE A 149 -1.68 -0.78 -8.75
N LEU A 150 -2.44 0.23 -8.38
CA LEU A 150 -1.92 1.46 -7.79
C LEU A 150 -2.35 1.55 -6.33
N THR A 151 -1.44 1.90 -5.41
CA THR A 151 -1.83 2.25 -4.07
C THR A 151 -1.60 3.73 -3.77
N THR A 152 -2.50 4.31 -3.01
CA THR A 152 -2.43 5.70 -2.61
C THR A 152 -3.04 5.92 -1.22
N ARG A 153 -2.68 7.02 -0.55
CA ARG A 153 -3.27 7.39 0.74
C ARG A 153 -4.53 8.25 0.60
N HIS A 154 -4.70 8.91 -0.53
CA HIS A 154 -5.84 9.77 -0.83
C HIS A 154 -6.24 9.62 -2.30
N ASP A 155 -7.38 10.14 -2.66
CA ASP A 155 -7.86 10.08 -4.04
C ASP A 155 -6.95 10.86 -4.98
N VAL A 156 -6.41 10.16 -5.96
CA VAL A 156 -5.61 10.76 -7.03
C VAL A 156 -6.54 11.13 -8.19
N ARG A 157 -6.45 12.36 -8.65
CA ARG A 157 -7.22 12.83 -9.81
C ARG A 157 -6.56 12.36 -11.11
N LEU A 158 -6.70 11.07 -11.41
CA LEU A 158 -6.31 10.50 -12.69
C LEU A 158 -7.50 10.56 -13.65
N GLY A 159 -7.26 10.91 -14.90
CA GLY A 159 -8.28 11.00 -15.96
C GLY A 159 -8.80 9.64 -16.43
N LEU A 160 -9.14 8.74 -15.51
CA LEU A 160 -9.51 7.34 -15.80
C LEU A 160 -11.02 7.13 -16.01
N HIS A 161 -11.77 8.18 -16.31
CA HIS A 161 -13.22 8.10 -16.52
C HIS A 161 -13.60 7.15 -17.65
N GLN A 162 -12.80 7.05 -18.72
CA GLN A 162 -13.05 6.11 -19.81
C GLN A 162 -12.90 4.65 -19.36
N LEU A 163 -11.87 4.33 -18.57
CA LEU A 163 -11.71 2.99 -18.00
C LEU A 163 -12.85 2.63 -17.04
N ARG A 164 -13.37 3.62 -16.29
CA ARG A 164 -14.52 3.42 -15.41
C ARG A 164 -15.78 3.12 -16.23
N LEU A 165 -16.04 3.85 -17.30
CA LEU A 165 -17.19 3.61 -18.20
C LEU A 165 -17.09 2.27 -18.92
N ALA A 166 -15.89 1.85 -19.31
CA ALA A 166 -15.63 0.55 -19.92
C ALA A 166 -15.68 -0.63 -18.93
N GLY A 167 -15.84 -0.36 -17.63
CA GLY A 167 -15.80 -1.39 -16.59
C GLY A 167 -14.41 -2.00 -16.39
N GLU A 168 -13.36 -1.33 -16.85
CA GLU A 168 -11.95 -1.75 -16.76
C GLU A 168 -11.18 -1.15 -15.55
N LEU A 169 -11.86 -0.36 -14.73
CA LEU A 169 -11.33 0.19 -13.48
C LEU A 169 -11.98 -0.50 -12.29
N ALA A 170 -11.16 -0.99 -11.35
CA ALA A 170 -11.59 -1.42 -10.03
C ALA A 170 -11.06 -0.45 -8.97
N GLU A 171 -11.84 -0.24 -7.92
CA GLU A 171 -11.46 0.62 -6.80
C GLU A 171 -11.71 -0.13 -5.50
N ILE A 172 -10.66 -0.21 -4.67
CA ILE A 172 -10.71 -0.72 -3.30
C ILE A 172 -10.48 0.48 -2.38
N ARG A 173 -11.43 0.74 -1.49
CA ARG A 173 -11.45 1.90 -0.62
C ARG A 173 -11.13 1.52 0.82
N ALA A 174 -10.98 2.54 1.67
CA ALA A 174 -10.68 2.34 3.10
C ALA A 174 -11.69 1.42 3.80
N ALA A 175 -12.98 1.51 3.45
CA ALA A 175 -14.02 0.67 4.01
C ALA A 175 -13.81 -0.82 3.70
N ASP A 176 -13.35 -1.13 2.48
CA ASP A 176 -13.09 -2.50 2.04
C ASP A 176 -11.87 -3.12 2.75
N LEU A 177 -10.96 -2.26 3.25
CA LEU A 177 -9.75 -2.67 3.96
C LEU A 177 -9.96 -2.83 5.47
N ARG A 178 -11.10 -2.44 6.01
CA ARG A 178 -11.39 -2.65 7.43
C ARG A 178 -11.45 -4.13 7.77
N PHE A 179 -10.99 -4.47 8.94
CA PHE A 179 -11.16 -5.80 9.50
C PHE A 179 -12.63 -5.99 9.89
N SER A 180 -13.19 -7.15 9.60
CA SER A 180 -14.44 -7.57 10.19
C SER A 180 -14.24 -7.98 11.66
N GLU A 181 -15.33 -8.11 12.42
CA GLU A 181 -15.26 -8.63 13.79
C GLU A 181 -14.64 -10.02 13.85
N ARG A 182 -14.94 -10.87 12.87
CA ARG A 182 -14.34 -12.20 12.74
C ARG A 182 -12.84 -12.10 12.54
N GLU A 183 -12.38 -11.28 11.59
CA GLU A 183 -10.95 -11.09 11.32
C GLU A 183 -10.23 -10.44 12.52
N THR A 184 -10.93 -9.57 13.29
CA THR A 184 -10.40 -9.01 14.53
C THR A 184 -10.13 -10.10 15.56
N ARG A 185 -11.06 -11.02 15.76
CA ARG A 185 -10.88 -12.17 16.66
C ARG A 185 -9.75 -13.08 16.21
N GLU A 186 -9.69 -13.42 14.93
CA GLU A 186 -8.60 -14.21 14.35
C GLU A 186 -7.24 -13.53 14.56
N LEU A 187 -7.18 -12.18 14.49
CA LEU A 187 -5.96 -11.41 14.76
C LEU A 187 -5.50 -11.57 16.22
N LEU A 188 -6.42 -11.44 17.14
CA LEU A 188 -6.14 -11.54 18.58
C LEU A 188 -5.68 -12.95 18.94
N GLU A 189 -6.37 -13.96 18.46
CA GLU A 189 -6.02 -15.38 18.66
C GLU A 189 -4.63 -15.70 18.09
N ALA A 190 -4.35 -15.28 16.85
CA ALA A 190 -3.04 -15.45 16.21
C ALA A 190 -1.92 -14.70 16.93
N SER A 191 -2.27 -13.65 17.69
CA SER A 191 -1.34 -12.88 18.52
C SER A 191 -1.21 -13.44 19.95
N GLY A 192 -1.89 -14.58 20.27
CA GLY A 192 -1.89 -15.18 21.60
C GLY A 192 -2.63 -14.37 22.66
N ILE A 193 -3.57 -13.51 22.24
CA ILE A 193 -4.34 -12.63 23.14
C ILE A 193 -5.70 -13.26 23.38
N ALA A 194 -5.95 -13.60 24.65
CA ALA A 194 -7.24 -14.11 25.10
C ALA A 194 -8.13 -12.93 25.54
N LEU A 195 -9.19 -12.67 24.78
CA LEU A 195 -10.26 -11.73 25.12
C LEU A 195 -11.60 -12.47 25.06
N SER A 196 -12.56 -12.03 25.87
CA SER A 196 -13.94 -12.44 25.71
C SER A 196 -14.51 -12.00 24.35
N ALA A 197 -15.61 -12.61 23.90
CA ALA A 197 -16.29 -12.17 22.69
C ALA A 197 -16.72 -10.69 22.79
N ALA A 198 -17.19 -10.25 23.95
CA ALA A 198 -17.55 -8.86 24.22
C ALA A 198 -16.34 -7.92 24.19
N GLY A 199 -15.18 -8.33 24.73
CA GLY A 199 -13.95 -7.57 24.68
C GLY A 199 -13.41 -7.42 23.25
N ALA A 200 -13.44 -8.49 22.45
CA ALA A 200 -13.05 -8.44 21.06
C ALA A 200 -13.97 -7.54 20.21
N GLU A 201 -15.30 -7.62 20.44
CA GLU A 201 -16.29 -6.74 19.79
C GLU A 201 -16.06 -5.28 20.17
N LEU A 202 -15.86 -4.97 21.46
CA LEU A 202 -15.57 -3.61 21.94
C LEU A 202 -14.29 -3.05 21.31
N LEU A 203 -13.23 -3.85 21.23
CA LEU A 203 -11.99 -3.43 20.56
C LEU A 203 -12.21 -3.15 19.08
N HIS A 204 -12.97 -4.02 18.40
CA HIS A 204 -13.34 -3.80 17.00
C HIS A 204 -14.13 -2.49 16.81
N GLN A 205 -15.11 -2.22 17.65
CA GLN A 205 -15.89 -0.98 17.61
C GLN A 205 -15.00 0.26 17.83
N ARG A 206 -14.09 0.22 18.81
CA ARG A 206 -13.18 1.34 19.12
C ARG A 206 -12.15 1.61 18.04
N THR A 207 -11.71 0.59 17.35
CA THR A 207 -10.75 0.69 16.24
C THR A 207 -11.44 0.85 14.88
N GLU A 208 -12.77 0.66 14.84
CA GLU A 208 -13.56 0.58 13.60
C GLU A 208 -12.93 -0.38 12.57
N GLY A 209 -12.27 -1.44 13.03
CA GLY A 209 -11.56 -2.37 12.16
C GLY A 209 -10.31 -1.80 11.48
N TRP A 210 -9.77 -0.67 11.93
CA TRP A 210 -8.55 -0.10 11.37
C TRP A 210 -7.33 -0.97 11.67
N ALA A 211 -6.65 -1.44 10.60
CA ALA A 211 -5.57 -2.42 10.71
C ALA A 211 -4.43 -2.00 11.65
N ALA A 212 -3.97 -0.73 11.57
CA ALA A 212 -2.92 -0.25 12.46
C ALA A 212 -3.42 -0.13 13.90
N GLY A 213 -4.65 0.33 14.12
CA GLY A 213 -5.26 0.42 15.46
C GLY A 213 -5.34 -0.95 16.13
N LEU A 214 -5.83 -1.95 15.42
CA LEU A 214 -5.89 -3.34 15.90
C LEU A 214 -4.49 -3.91 16.19
N ARG A 215 -3.52 -3.65 15.31
CA ARG A 215 -2.14 -4.10 15.50
C ARG A 215 -1.50 -3.47 16.74
N LEU A 216 -1.68 -2.16 16.93
CA LEU A 216 -1.15 -1.44 18.08
C LEU A 216 -1.81 -1.91 19.38
N ALA A 217 -3.13 -2.09 19.38
CA ALA A 217 -3.85 -2.67 20.50
C ALA A 217 -3.35 -4.08 20.84
N ALA A 218 -3.13 -4.92 19.83
CA ALA A 218 -2.57 -6.26 20.04
C ALA A 218 -1.17 -6.22 20.66
N ILE A 219 -0.30 -5.29 20.25
CA ILE A 219 1.03 -5.11 20.85
C ILE A 219 0.90 -4.68 22.32
N SER A 220 0.00 -3.74 22.64
CA SER A 220 -0.21 -3.27 24.00
C SER A 220 -0.87 -4.31 24.92
N LEU A 221 -1.71 -5.17 24.33
CA LEU A 221 -2.36 -6.28 25.04
C LEU A 221 -1.42 -7.44 25.32
N ALA A 222 -0.36 -7.60 24.51
CA ALA A 222 0.58 -8.70 24.68
C ALA A 222 1.27 -8.62 26.06
N GLY A 223 0.94 -9.58 26.95
CA GLY A 223 1.44 -9.63 28.31
C GLY A 223 0.77 -8.65 29.29
N HIS A 224 -0.31 -7.99 28.89
CA HIS A 224 -1.07 -7.14 29.82
C HIS A 224 -1.76 -7.97 30.91
N PRO A 225 -1.68 -7.57 32.20
CA PRO A 225 -2.23 -8.38 33.31
C PRO A 225 -3.75 -8.47 33.29
N ASP A 226 -4.44 -7.48 32.75
CA ASP A 226 -5.90 -7.42 32.64
C ASP A 226 -6.31 -6.93 31.24
N PRO A 227 -6.38 -7.84 30.22
CA PRO A 227 -6.72 -7.49 28.86
C PRO A 227 -8.13 -6.87 28.73
N GLU A 228 -9.10 -7.34 29.49
CA GLU A 228 -10.49 -6.85 29.43
C GLU A 228 -10.58 -5.39 29.89
N ARG A 229 -9.94 -5.07 31.00
CA ARG A 229 -9.88 -3.70 31.50
C ARG A 229 -9.14 -2.78 30.53
N PHE A 230 -8.03 -3.22 29.96
CA PHE A 230 -7.31 -2.46 28.93
C PHE A 230 -8.22 -2.11 27.77
N VAL A 231 -8.96 -3.08 27.22
CA VAL A 231 -9.89 -2.83 26.12
C VAL A 231 -11.00 -1.87 26.54
N ALA A 232 -11.52 -1.98 27.77
CA ALA A 232 -12.52 -1.05 28.27
C ALA A 232 -12.03 0.42 28.38
N GLU A 233 -10.74 0.61 28.61
CA GLU A 233 -10.10 1.93 28.71
C GLU A 233 -9.44 2.38 27.39
N PHE A 234 -9.23 1.46 26.43
CA PHE A 234 -8.54 1.72 25.16
C PHE A 234 -9.24 2.83 24.37
N SER A 235 -8.49 3.83 23.97
CA SER A 235 -8.99 4.96 23.18
C SER A 235 -7.93 5.45 22.20
N GLY A 236 -8.30 6.36 21.30
CA GLY A 236 -7.33 7.01 20.38
C GLY A 236 -6.26 7.84 21.09
N SER A 237 -6.44 8.10 22.41
CA SER A 237 -5.43 8.73 23.28
C SER A 237 -4.49 7.72 23.96
N ASP A 238 -4.66 6.42 23.72
CA ASP A 238 -3.66 5.43 24.13
C ASP A 238 -2.28 5.83 23.59
N ARG A 239 -1.27 5.76 24.45
CA ARG A 239 0.07 6.26 24.16
C ARG A 239 0.62 5.68 22.86
N THR A 240 0.48 4.39 22.66
CA THR A 240 1.01 3.69 21.48
C THR A 240 0.29 4.12 20.18
N VAL A 241 -1.03 4.32 20.26
CA VAL A 241 -1.83 4.81 19.13
C VAL A 241 -1.50 6.28 18.85
N ALA A 242 -1.41 7.10 19.89
CA ALA A 242 -1.06 8.50 19.76
C ALA A 242 0.34 8.70 19.18
N GLU A 243 1.35 7.96 19.66
CA GLU A 243 2.70 7.99 19.11
C GLU A 243 2.74 7.60 17.63
N TYR A 244 2.00 6.56 17.24
CA TYR A 244 1.91 6.17 15.83
C TYR A 244 1.25 7.27 14.96
N LEU A 245 0.13 7.82 15.41
CA LEU A 245 -0.57 8.88 14.67
C LEU A 245 0.29 10.15 14.56
N ILE A 246 0.97 10.52 15.63
CA ILE A 246 1.88 11.66 15.64
C ILE A 246 3.05 11.42 14.67
N ALA A 247 3.68 10.24 14.69
CA ALA A 247 4.76 9.91 13.77
C ALA A 247 4.29 10.01 12.30
N GLU A 248 3.13 9.43 11.96
CA GLU A 248 2.55 9.51 10.62
C GLU A 248 2.17 10.93 10.21
N MET A 249 1.70 11.76 11.16
CA MET A 249 1.35 13.16 10.90
C MET A 249 2.61 14.03 10.75
N LEU A 250 3.60 13.85 11.62
CA LEU A 250 4.85 14.63 11.60
C LEU A 250 5.68 14.31 10.35
N GLU A 251 5.70 13.07 9.90
CA GLU A 251 6.40 12.69 8.67
C GLU A 251 5.91 13.43 7.43
N ARG A 252 4.69 13.98 7.47
CA ARG A 252 4.06 14.73 6.37
C ARG A 252 4.29 16.24 6.45
N GLN A 253 4.83 16.73 7.56
CA GLN A 253 5.05 18.16 7.75
C GLN A 253 6.43 18.58 7.17
N PRO A 254 6.59 19.84 6.80
CA PRO A 254 7.90 20.42 6.48
C PRO A 254 8.91 20.17 7.61
N ALA A 255 10.20 20.11 7.28
CA ALA A 255 11.26 19.70 8.22
C ALA A 255 11.31 20.55 9.52
N ASP A 256 11.02 21.83 9.41
CA ASP A 256 10.92 22.76 10.53
C ASP A 256 9.78 22.41 11.50
N VAL A 257 8.62 22.01 10.97
CA VAL A 257 7.47 21.58 11.77
C VAL A 257 7.72 20.19 12.40
N GLN A 258 8.43 19.30 11.69
CA GLN A 258 8.82 18.00 12.24
C GLN A 258 9.74 18.14 13.45
N GLU A 259 10.66 19.09 13.43
CA GLU A 259 11.59 19.35 14.51
C GLU A 259 10.87 19.87 15.78
N ILE A 260 9.94 20.81 15.60
CA ILE A 260 9.09 21.33 16.67
C ILE A 260 8.22 20.22 17.28
N GLY A 261 7.59 19.39 16.45
CA GLY A 261 6.74 18.29 16.89
C GLY A 261 7.52 17.24 17.69
N ARG A 262 8.73 16.87 17.27
CA ARG A 262 9.60 15.94 18.00
C ARG A 262 10.07 16.51 19.35
N ALA A 263 10.35 17.78 19.42
CA ALA A 263 10.71 18.46 20.67
C ALA A 263 9.54 18.44 21.67
N SER A 264 8.33 18.80 21.22
CA SER A 264 7.13 18.82 22.07
C SER A 264 6.71 17.44 22.59
N CYS A 265 7.00 16.37 21.84
CA CYS A 265 6.75 14.99 22.27
C CYS A 265 7.74 14.54 23.36
N ARG A 266 8.97 15.05 23.38
CA ARG A 266 9.99 14.72 24.41
C ARG A 266 9.72 15.37 25.76
N GLU A 267 9.03 16.51 25.77
CA GLU A 267 8.71 17.23 27.03
C GLU A 267 7.48 16.69 27.78
N ARG A 268 6.69 15.79 27.15
CA ARG A 268 5.47 15.22 27.75
C ARG A 268 5.61 13.76 28.20
N VAL A 269 6.84 13.22 28.28
CA VAL A 269 7.14 11.86 28.75
C VAL A 269 7.72 11.86 30.17
#